data_f1ed7d5c81d20b342e59c8b03792c3a2
#
_entry.id   f1ed7d5c81d20b342e59c8b03792c3a2
#
_cell.length_a   1.000
_cell.length_b   1.000
_cell.length_c   1.000
_cell.angle_alpha   90.00
_cell.angle_beta   90.00
_cell.angle_gamma   90.00
#
_symmetry.space_group_name_H-M   'P 1'
#
loop_
_entity.id
_entity.type
_entity.pdbx_description
1 polymer ?
#
loop_
_entity_poly.entity_id
_entity_poly.type
_entity_poly.pdbx_seq_one_letter_code
_entity_poly.pdbx_strand_id
1 'polypeptide(L)'
;MAKDIRECLLEQVGKFHQWQEITYPGKTTEEIGGAWEVDYPAWNDIFDAFCHVLTQMNAEMADSVLLDEMVYLIARDNEAEGFIQETTSHPQWFECLCRRAAASNENEAKWQFAAYLPECSCSQEVRDIILDFAKDPNEYVSRRALLAMPALRPDCVEQFAPLFWERNCYSPELQEYQRIAVLVSLDAIHSDLLPQYLERAKQDGRSYLLEHAKRIEGGLAMNEKLSRPQFNQMDTTEKQTLMESLAARYDMTFLGLHTFDRWGQNCTTGIFKKDGREFVFVPGDTVTLGWE
;
A
#
# COMPACT_ATOMS: atom_id res chain seq x y z
N MET A 1 -30.55 6.52 -27.48
CA MET A 1 -30.54 6.73 -26.00
C MET A 1 -29.13 6.53 -25.52
N ALA A 2 -28.58 7.45 -24.75
CA ALA A 2 -27.30 7.23 -24.10
C ALA A 2 -27.46 6.02 -23.15
N LYS A 3 -26.53 5.08 -23.18
CA LYS A 3 -26.55 3.90 -22.34
C LYS A 3 -26.36 4.39 -20.88
N ASP A 4 -27.08 3.79 -19.95
CA ASP A 4 -26.91 4.08 -18.52
C ASP A 4 -25.46 3.77 -18.10
N ILE A 5 -24.83 4.69 -17.40
CA ILE A 5 -23.42 4.58 -16.97
C ILE A 5 -23.21 3.32 -16.13
N ARG A 6 -24.14 3.03 -15.22
CA ARG A 6 -24.16 1.79 -14.44
C ARG A 6 -24.17 0.55 -15.34
N GLU A 7 -25.08 0.51 -16.31
CA GLU A 7 -25.18 -0.61 -17.25
C GLU A 7 -23.92 -0.77 -18.11
N CYS A 8 -23.25 0.36 -18.43
CA CYS A 8 -21.99 0.33 -19.16
C CYS A 8 -20.90 -0.40 -18.37
N LEU A 9 -20.71 -0.07 -17.08
CA LEU A 9 -19.72 -0.77 -16.23
C LEU A 9 -20.09 -2.25 -16.08
N LEU A 10 -21.33 -2.57 -15.73
CA LEU A 10 -21.76 -3.96 -15.54
C LEU A 10 -21.61 -4.83 -16.80
N GLU A 11 -21.76 -4.24 -17.98
CA GLU A 11 -21.48 -4.96 -19.23
C GLU A 11 -20.00 -5.25 -19.41
N GLN A 12 -19.11 -4.31 -19.09
CA GLN A 12 -17.65 -4.56 -19.18
C GLN A 12 -17.22 -5.61 -18.16
N VAL A 13 -17.72 -5.55 -16.93
CA VAL A 13 -17.47 -6.56 -15.91
C VAL A 13 -17.99 -7.94 -16.36
N GLY A 14 -19.18 -8.01 -16.94
CA GLY A 14 -19.72 -9.24 -17.49
C GLY A 14 -18.84 -9.87 -18.59
N LYS A 15 -18.21 -9.04 -19.45
CA LYS A 15 -17.22 -9.51 -20.42
C LYS A 15 -15.96 -10.05 -19.75
N PHE A 16 -15.51 -9.41 -18.67
CA PHE A 16 -14.37 -9.85 -17.89
C PHE A 16 -14.63 -11.20 -17.22
N HIS A 17 -15.79 -11.38 -16.57
CA HIS A 17 -16.20 -12.68 -16.03
C HIS A 17 -16.25 -13.78 -17.09
N GLN A 18 -16.81 -13.48 -18.27
CA GLN A 18 -16.85 -14.45 -19.37
C GLN A 18 -15.44 -14.81 -19.86
N TRP A 19 -14.54 -13.84 -19.96
CA TRP A 19 -13.14 -14.07 -20.32
C TRP A 19 -12.44 -14.97 -19.28
N GLN A 20 -12.68 -14.72 -17.98
CA GLN A 20 -12.15 -15.56 -16.89
C GLN A 20 -12.58 -17.03 -17.04
N GLU A 21 -13.87 -17.28 -17.22
CA GLU A 21 -14.41 -18.62 -17.37
C GLU A 21 -13.81 -19.37 -18.57
N ILE A 22 -13.56 -18.63 -19.68
CA ILE A 22 -12.97 -19.22 -20.89
C ILE A 22 -11.47 -19.47 -20.70
N THR A 23 -10.75 -18.54 -20.08
CA THR A 23 -9.29 -18.58 -19.96
C THR A 23 -8.83 -19.53 -18.84
N TYR A 24 -9.59 -19.58 -17.74
CA TYR A 24 -9.27 -20.34 -16.54
C TYR A 24 -10.42 -21.24 -16.08
N PRO A 25 -10.87 -22.19 -16.91
CA PRO A 25 -12.06 -22.98 -16.63
C PRO A 25 -11.92 -23.79 -15.34
N GLY A 26 -12.88 -23.58 -14.42
CA GLY A 26 -12.97 -24.33 -13.16
C GLY A 26 -11.97 -23.95 -12.09
N LYS A 27 -11.20 -22.88 -12.27
CA LYS A 27 -10.30 -22.36 -11.23
C LYS A 27 -10.97 -21.27 -10.40
N THR A 28 -10.64 -21.22 -9.11
CA THR A 28 -10.96 -20.10 -8.24
C THR A 28 -10.00 -18.93 -8.47
N THR A 29 -10.36 -17.75 -8.00
CA THR A 29 -9.51 -16.55 -8.09
C THR A 29 -8.18 -16.73 -7.35
N GLU A 30 -8.18 -17.44 -6.19
CA GLU A 30 -6.97 -17.75 -5.44
C GLU A 30 -6.03 -18.71 -6.20
N GLU A 31 -6.60 -19.65 -6.98
CA GLU A 31 -5.83 -20.61 -7.78
C GLU A 31 -5.22 -20.00 -9.04
N ILE A 32 -5.81 -18.92 -9.53
CA ILE A 32 -5.28 -18.23 -10.71
C ILE A 32 -4.11 -17.35 -10.28
N GLY A 33 -4.31 -16.49 -9.29
CA GLY A 33 -3.32 -15.48 -8.89
C GLY A 33 -2.87 -14.61 -10.06
N GLY A 34 -2.18 -13.54 -9.82
CA GLY A 34 -1.52 -12.81 -10.89
C GLY A 34 -2.11 -11.45 -11.26
N ALA A 35 -1.50 -10.86 -12.27
CA ALA A 35 -1.77 -9.51 -12.74
C ALA A 35 -2.92 -9.50 -13.75
N TRP A 36 -4.14 -9.44 -13.27
CA TRP A 36 -5.37 -9.44 -14.08
C TRP A 36 -5.42 -8.28 -15.08
N GLU A 37 -4.88 -7.11 -14.69
CA GLU A 37 -4.76 -5.90 -15.49
C GLU A 37 -3.84 -6.07 -16.70
N VAL A 38 -2.93 -7.02 -16.66
CA VAL A 38 -2.03 -7.34 -17.78
C VAL A 38 -2.65 -8.40 -18.69
N ASP A 39 -3.32 -9.38 -18.11
CA ASP A 39 -3.82 -10.55 -18.83
C ASP A 39 -5.11 -10.28 -19.61
N TYR A 40 -5.99 -9.41 -19.09
CA TYR A 40 -7.25 -9.11 -19.75
C TYR A 40 -7.10 -7.98 -20.78
N PRO A 41 -7.32 -8.25 -22.09
CA PRO A 41 -7.03 -7.26 -23.16
C PRO A 41 -7.85 -5.97 -23.12
N ALA A 42 -9.03 -5.99 -22.49
CA ALA A 42 -9.94 -4.84 -22.38
C ALA A 42 -9.96 -4.25 -20.95
N TRP A 43 -8.88 -4.39 -20.19
CA TRP A 43 -8.80 -3.85 -18.84
C TRP A 43 -9.01 -2.34 -18.77
N ASN A 44 -8.43 -1.60 -19.73
CA ASN A 44 -8.60 -0.14 -19.81
C ASN A 44 -10.06 0.27 -20.04
N ASP A 45 -10.83 -0.51 -20.80
CA ASP A 45 -12.26 -0.21 -21.04
C ASP A 45 -13.07 -0.34 -19.74
N ILE A 46 -12.70 -1.29 -18.87
CA ILE A 46 -13.29 -1.42 -17.53
C ILE A 46 -12.89 -0.23 -16.65
N PHE A 47 -11.60 0.12 -16.66
CA PHE A 47 -11.08 1.23 -15.86
C PHE A 47 -11.78 2.55 -16.23
N ASP A 48 -11.91 2.84 -17.52
CA ASP A 48 -12.63 4.02 -18.01
C ASP A 48 -14.10 4.03 -17.58
N ALA A 49 -14.78 2.87 -17.68
CA ALA A 49 -16.16 2.75 -17.24
C ALA A 49 -16.33 2.93 -15.73
N PHE A 50 -15.39 2.41 -14.93
CA PHE A 50 -15.34 2.60 -13.48
C PHE A 50 -15.17 4.08 -13.11
N CYS A 51 -14.21 4.78 -13.74
CA CYS A 51 -14.00 6.22 -13.55
C CYS A 51 -15.23 7.05 -13.93
N HIS A 52 -15.95 6.64 -14.97
CA HIS A 52 -17.22 7.29 -15.34
C HIS A 52 -18.29 7.13 -14.24
N VAL A 53 -18.39 5.95 -13.61
CA VAL A 53 -19.29 5.75 -12.46
C VAL A 53 -18.92 6.68 -11.31
N LEU A 54 -17.65 6.73 -10.93
CA LEU A 54 -17.18 7.59 -9.82
C LEU A 54 -17.49 9.07 -10.06
N THR A 55 -17.37 9.54 -11.32
CA THR A 55 -17.48 10.96 -11.66
C THR A 55 -18.90 11.43 -11.94
N GLN A 56 -19.77 10.56 -12.46
CA GLN A 56 -21.07 10.95 -13.01
C GLN A 56 -22.27 10.36 -12.26
N MET A 57 -22.03 9.45 -11.32
CA MET A 57 -23.07 8.85 -10.50
C MET A 57 -22.88 9.21 -9.02
N ASN A 58 -24.00 9.45 -8.30
CA ASN A 58 -23.93 9.62 -6.84
C ASN A 58 -23.80 8.24 -6.18
N ALA A 59 -22.83 8.10 -5.27
CA ALA A 59 -22.59 6.87 -4.52
C ALA A 59 -23.83 6.36 -3.76
N GLU A 60 -24.69 7.25 -3.27
CA GLU A 60 -25.94 6.91 -2.57
C GLU A 60 -26.96 6.20 -3.47
N MET A 61 -26.82 6.34 -4.79
CA MET A 61 -27.67 5.69 -5.78
C MET A 61 -27.19 4.32 -6.21
N ALA A 62 -26.00 3.90 -5.73
CA ALA A 62 -25.43 2.60 -6.06
C ALA A 62 -26.21 1.47 -5.37
N ASP A 63 -26.62 0.50 -6.12
CA ASP A 63 -27.21 -0.72 -5.57
C ASP A 63 -26.12 -1.73 -5.17
N SER A 64 -26.52 -2.78 -4.47
CA SER A 64 -25.60 -3.80 -3.99
C SER A 64 -24.84 -4.51 -5.11
N VAL A 65 -25.45 -4.70 -6.27
CA VAL A 65 -24.81 -5.37 -7.42
C VAL A 65 -23.66 -4.52 -7.95
N LEU A 66 -23.89 -3.23 -8.15
CA LEU A 66 -22.84 -2.31 -8.59
C LEU A 66 -21.70 -2.23 -7.59
N LEU A 67 -22.02 -2.12 -6.28
CA LEU A 67 -20.98 -2.07 -5.24
C LEU A 67 -20.17 -3.37 -5.17
N ASP A 68 -20.81 -4.54 -5.33
CA ASP A 68 -20.11 -5.83 -5.33
C ASP A 68 -19.14 -5.93 -6.51
N GLU A 69 -19.58 -5.55 -7.71
CA GLU A 69 -18.72 -5.59 -8.89
C GLU A 69 -17.58 -4.57 -8.82
N MET A 70 -17.81 -3.39 -8.24
CA MET A 70 -16.74 -2.42 -8.04
C MET A 70 -15.72 -2.91 -7.01
N VAL A 71 -16.14 -3.53 -5.91
CA VAL A 71 -15.23 -4.16 -4.93
C VAL A 71 -14.47 -5.32 -5.56
N TYR A 72 -15.15 -6.13 -6.39
CA TYR A 72 -14.51 -7.20 -7.14
C TYR A 72 -13.41 -6.69 -8.09
N LEU A 73 -13.66 -5.60 -8.82
CA LEU A 73 -12.65 -4.98 -9.70
C LEU A 73 -11.44 -4.46 -8.89
N ILE A 74 -11.67 -3.78 -7.78
CA ILE A 74 -10.58 -3.34 -6.87
C ILE A 74 -9.76 -4.55 -6.42
N ALA A 75 -10.41 -5.67 -6.08
CA ALA A 75 -9.71 -6.90 -5.68
C ALA A 75 -8.86 -7.52 -6.81
N ARG A 76 -9.24 -7.32 -8.07
CA ARG A 76 -8.47 -7.85 -9.23
C ARG A 76 -7.32 -6.94 -9.65
N ASP A 77 -7.33 -5.68 -9.22
CA ASP A 77 -6.29 -4.68 -9.48
C ASP A 77 -5.27 -4.63 -8.32
N ASN A 78 -4.74 -5.78 -7.94
CA ASN A 78 -3.94 -5.92 -6.73
C ASN A 78 -2.45 -5.62 -6.91
N GLU A 79 -1.99 -5.35 -8.12
CA GLU A 79 -0.61 -4.96 -8.41
C GLU A 79 -0.49 -3.47 -8.76
N ALA A 80 -1.35 -2.97 -9.67
CA ALA A 80 -1.33 -1.55 -10.09
C ALA A 80 -2.08 -0.64 -9.11
N GLU A 81 -3.10 -1.17 -8.41
CA GLU A 81 -3.91 -0.45 -7.42
C GLU A 81 -4.60 0.80 -8.00
N GLY A 82 -4.83 0.86 -9.33
CA GLY A 82 -5.36 2.03 -10.02
C GLY A 82 -6.80 2.35 -9.63
N PHE A 83 -7.67 1.33 -9.48
CA PHE A 83 -9.06 1.53 -9.09
C PHE A 83 -9.18 2.12 -7.68
N ILE A 84 -8.42 1.62 -6.71
CA ILE A 84 -8.47 2.15 -5.34
C ILE A 84 -7.88 3.56 -5.29
N GLN A 85 -6.79 3.84 -6.01
CA GLN A 85 -6.17 5.16 -6.09
C GLN A 85 -7.16 6.18 -6.65
N GLU A 86 -7.84 5.87 -7.75
CA GLU A 86 -8.86 6.75 -8.31
C GLU A 86 -10.02 6.97 -7.32
N THR A 87 -10.44 5.90 -6.63
CA THR A 87 -11.51 5.97 -5.63
C THR A 87 -11.20 6.92 -4.48
N THR A 88 -9.92 7.10 -4.07
CA THR A 88 -9.55 8.04 -2.99
C THR A 88 -9.90 9.49 -3.30
N SER A 89 -9.95 9.85 -4.58
CA SER A 89 -10.36 11.18 -5.03
C SER A 89 -11.87 11.43 -4.91
N HIS A 90 -12.66 10.40 -4.59
CA HIS A 90 -14.11 10.41 -4.49
C HIS A 90 -14.59 9.92 -3.10
N PRO A 91 -14.51 10.74 -2.03
CA PRO A 91 -14.72 10.28 -0.64
C PRO A 91 -16.03 9.54 -0.39
N GLN A 92 -17.14 9.96 -1.00
CA GLN A 92 -18.44 9.29 -0.85
C GLN A 92 -18.42 7.86 -1.42
N TRP A 93 -17.79 7.67 -2.58
CA TRP A 93 -17.61 6.36 -3.17
C TRP A 93 -16.66 5.50 -2.34
N PHE A 94 -15.54 6.09 -1.86
CA PHE A 94 -14.62 5.38 -1.00
C PHE A 94 -15.30 4.86 0.26
N GLU A 95 -16.13 5.69 0.91
CA GLU A 95 -16.90 5.27 2.10
C GLU A 95 -17.85 4.10 1.80
N CYS A 96 -18.64 4.20 0.72
CA CYS A 96 -19.59 3.14 0.34
C CYS A 96 -18.86 1.82 0.03
N LEU A 97 -17.80 1.89 -0.78
CA LEU A 97 -17.03 0.73 -1.20
C LEU A 97 -16.21 0.13 -0.05
N CYS A 98 -15.65 0.96 0.86
CA CYS A 98 -14.94 0.48 2.05
C CYS A 98 -15.87 -0.33 2.98
N ARG A 99 -17.10 0.18 3.24
CA ARG A 99 -18.10 -0.56 4.02
C ARG A 99 -18.47 -1.88 3.31
N ARG A 100 -18.62 -1.84 1.99
CA ARG A 100 -18.96 -3.04 1.21
C ARG A 100 -17.83 -4.06 1.22
N ALA A 101 -16.58 -3.63 1.04
CA ALA A 101 -15.40 -4.47 1.11
C ALA A 101 -15.25 -5.13 2.49
N ALA A 102 -15.45 -4.37 3.58
CA ALA A 102 -15.40 -4.90 4.95
C ALA A 102 -16.41 -6.03 5.20
N ALA A 103 -17.57 -5.98 4.53
CA ALA A 103 -18.62 -6.99 4.62
C ALA A 103 -18.47 -8.13 3.59
N SER A 104 -17.51 -8.06 2.66
CA SER A 104 -17.27 -9.03 1.60
C SER A 104 -16.26 -10.10 2.01
N ASN A 105 -16.03 -11.08 1.12
CA ASN A 105 -14.94 -12.06 1.23
C ASN A 105 -13.72 -11.68 0.37
N GLU A 106 -13.72 -10.51 -0.28
CA GLU A 106 -12.64 -10.06 -1.15
C GLU A 106 -11.45 -9.53 -0.34
N ASN A 107 -10.55 -10.42 0.08
CA ASN A 107 -9.38 -10.07 0.88
C ASN A 107 -8.45 -9.09 0.16
N GLU A 108 -8.32 -9.22 -1.17
CA GLU A 108 -7.50 -8.34 -2.01
C GLU A 108 -8.05 -6.90 -2.04
N ALA A 109 -9.37 -6.70 -1.98
CA ALA A 109 -9.95 -5.37 -1.81
C ALA A 109 -9.80 -4.86 -0.37
N LYS A 110 -10.05 -5.69 0.65
CA LYS A 110 -9.95 -5.29 2.05
C LYS A 110 -8.59 -4.70 2.40
N TRP A 111 -7.49 -5.35 1.99
CA TRP A 111 -6.16 -4.84 2.31
C TRP A 111 -5.86 -3.52 1.58
N GLN A 112 -6.37 -3.34 0.36
CA GLN A 112 -6.23 -2.08 -0.36
C GLN A 112 -6.97 -0.96 0.38
N PHE A 113 -8.24 -1.18 0.77
CA PHE A 113 -8.96 -0.21 1.59
C PHE A 113 -8.25 0.08 2.91
N ALA A 114 -7.71 -0.93 3.61
CA ALA A 114 -6.93 -0.72 4.83
C ALA A 114 -5.70 0.16 4.59
N ALA A 115 -5.01 -0.02 3.45
CA ALA A 115 -3.83 0.75 3.10
C ALA A 115 -4.12 2.20 2.72
N TYR A 116 -5.21 2.44 1.98
CA TYR A 116 -5.55 3.76 1.43
C TYR A 116 -6.49 4.59 2.32
N LEU A 117 -7.08 3.99 3.35
CA LEU A 117 -7.95 4.69 4.30
C LEU A 117 -7.30 5.93 4.96
N PRO A 118 -5.99 5.96 5.28
CA PRO A 118 -5.31 7.16 5.77
C PRO A 118 -5.29 8.33 4.78
N GLU A 119 -5.36 8.05 3.49
CA GLU A 119 -5.24 9.05 2.42
C GLU A 119 -6.59 9.69 2.06
N CYS A 120 -7.70 9.03 2.45
CA CYS A 120 -9.04 9.48 2.13
C CYS A 120 -9.64 10.37 3.23
N SER A 121 -10.34 11.44 2.81
CA SER A 121 -11.11 12.31 3.69
C SER A 121 -12.47 11.68 4.04
N CYS A 122 -12.45 10.64 4.87
CA CYS A 122 -13.63 9.87 5.28
C CYS A 122 -14.18 10.29 6.65
N SER A 123 -15.45 9.93 6.91
CA SER A 123 -16.07 10.01 8.22
C SER A 123 -15.33 9.17 9.26
N GLN A 124 -15.44 9.53 10.54
CA GLN A 124 -14.81 8.77 11.63
C GLN A 124 -15.33 7.33 11.68
N GLU A 125 -16.59 7.11 11.38
CA GLU A 125 -17.20 5.77 11.33
C GLU A 125 -16.51 4.86 10.31
N VAL A 126 -16.16 5.39 9.12
CA VAL A 126 -15.42 4.62 8.10
C VAL A 126 -13.96 4.43 8.50
N ARG A 127 -13.33 5.45 9.09
CA ARG A 127 -11.97 5.32 9.63
C ARG A 127 -11.87 4.24 10.71
N ASP A 128 -12.93 4.03 11.51
CA ASP A 128 -12.97 3.01 12.54
C ASP A 128 -13.05 1.58 11.98
N ILE A 129 -13.41 1.39 10.70
CA ILE A 129 -13.38 0.08 10.02
C ILE A 129 -11.95 -0.53 10.05
N ILE A 130 -10.92 0.30 10.20
CA ILE A 130 -9.54 -0.18 10.37
C ILE A 130 -9.39 -1.16 11.55
N LEU A 131 -10.19 -1.01 12.59
CA LEU A 131 -10.18 -1.90 13.76
C LEU A 131 -10.77 -3.28 13.42
N ASP A 132 -11.72 -3.35 12.49
CA ASP A 132 -12.27 -4.60 12.00
C ASP A 132 -11.30 -5.30 11.05
N PHE A 133 -10.69 -4.56 10.13
CA PHE A 133 -9.62 -5.08 9.29
C PHE A 133 -8.43 -5.60 10.12
N ALA A 134 -8.06 -4.94 11.22
CA ALA A 134 -7.00 -5.44 12.10
C ALA A 134 -7.32 -6.78 12.80
N LYS A 135 -8.61 -7.14 12.88
CA LYS A 135 -9.07 -8.42 13.41
C LYS A 135 -9.34 -9.47 12.32
N ASP A 136 -9.21 -9.10 11.05
CA ASP A 136 -9.46 -10.02 9.94
C ASP A 136 -8.55 -11.26 10.06
N PRO A 137 -9.09 -12.47 9.80
CA PRO A 137 -8.31 -13.70 9.83
C PRO A 137 -7.26 -13.79 8.71
N ASN A 138 -7.42 -13.02 7.63
CA ASN A 138 -6.40 -12.91 6.61
C ASN A 138 -5.20 -12.12 7.13
N GLU A 139 -4.01 -12.72 7.03
CA GLU A 139 -2.76 -12.12 7.52
C GLU A 139 -2.49 -10.76 6.89
N TYR A 140 -2.58 -10.71 5.55
CA TYR A 140 -2.22 -9.52 4.80
C TYR A 140 -3.16 -8.35 5.09
N VAL A 141 -4.48 -8.60 5.15
CA VAL A 141 -5.48 -7.59 5.54
C VAL A 141 -5.17 -7.04 6.93
N SER A 142 -5.02 -7.92 7.92
CA SER A 142 -4.80 -7.48 9.30
C SER A 142 -3.48 -6.74 9.48
N ARG A 143 -2.41 -7.18 8.81
CA ARG A 143 -1.10 -6.51 8.84
C ARG A 143 -1.13 -5.13 8.18
N ARG A 144 -1.78 -4.98 7.02
CA ARG A 144 -1.97 -3.68 6.35
C ARG A 144 -2.77 -2.72 7.23
N ALA A 145 -3.79 -3.23 7.93
CA ALA A 145 -4.57 -2.45 8.89
C ALA A 145 -3.71 -1.96 10.08
N LEU A 146 -2.86 -2.81 10.65
CA LEU A 146 -1.96 -2.40 11.73
C LEU A 146 -0.99 -1.29 11.27
N LEU A 147 -0.45 -1.40 10.05
CA LEU A 147 0.45 -0.39 9.49
C LEU A 147 -0.24 0.96 9.23
N ALA A 148 -1.54 0.95 8.90
CA ALA A 148 -2.33 2.17 8.69
C ALA A 148 -2.86 2.79 10.01
N MET A 149 -2.94 1.99 11.07
CA MET A 149 -3.53 2.38 12.36
C MET A 149 -2.88 3.62 13.00
N PRO A 150 -1.55 3.84 12.95
CA PRO A 150 -0.94 5.05 13.50
C PRO A 150 -1.54 6.37 12.98
N ALA A 151 -1.95 6.41 11.72
CA ALA A 151 -2.55 7.61 11.11
C ALA A 151 -4.04 7.77 11.41
N LEU A 152 -4.76 6.68 11.75
CA LEU A 152 -6.20 6.65 11.90
C LEU A 152 -6.64 6.57 13.37
N ARG A 153 -6.02 5.67 14.12
CA ARG A 153 -6.34 5.33 15.49
C ARG A 153 -5.05 5.07 16.29
N PRO A 154 -4.18 6.09 16.46
CA PRO A 154 -2.93 5.94 17.22
C PRO A 154 -3.16 5.45 18.66
N ASP A 155 -4.32 5.79 19.24
CA ASP A 155 -4.77 5.35 20.56
C ASP A 155 -4.96 3.83 20.69
N CYS A 156 -5.11 3.13 19.57
CA CYS A 156 -5.34 1.68 19.56
C CYS A 156 -4.06 0.85 19.28
N VAL A 157 -3.00 1.44 18.75
CA VAL A 157 -1.79 0.72 18.31
C VAL A 157 -1.21 -0.14 19.43
N GLU A 158 -1.04 0.42 20.65
CA GLU A 158 -0.48 -0.29 21.78
C GLU A 158 -1.34 -1.48 22.26
N GLN A 159 -2.66 -1.41 22.03
CA GLN A 159 -3.58 -2.51 22.37
C GLN A 159 -3.45 -3.66 21.38
N PHE A 160 -3.19 -3.36 20.09
CA PHE A 160 -3.03 -4.36 19.05
C PHE A 160 -1.62 -4.96 19.01
N ALA A 161 -0.60 -4.24 19.44
CA ALA A 161 0.79 -4.69 19.41
C ALA A 161 1.01 -6.08 20.03
N PRO A 162 0.57 -6.39 21.27
CA PRO A 162 0.73 -7.72 21.84
C PRO A 162 -0.06 -8.79 21.08
N LEU A 163 -1.26 -8.46 20.56
CA LEU A 163 -2.07 -9.41 19.81
C LEU A 163 -1.35 -9.87 18.54
N PHE A 164 -0.74 -8.95 17.82
CA PHE A 164 0.01 -9.25 16.60
C PHE A 164 1.34 -9.94 16.90
N TRP A 165 2.03 -9.53 17.96
CA TRP A 165 3.31 -10.13 18.33
C TRP A 165 3.20 -11.59 18.72
N GLU A 166 2.13 -11.96 19.44
CA GLU A 166 1.89 -13.30 19.96
C GLU A 166 1.14 -14.22 18.99
N ARG A 167 0.67 -13.69 17.86
CA ARG A 167 0.00 -14.52 16.85
C ARG A 167 0.92 -15.65 16.36
N ASN A 168 0.43 -16.88 16.46
CA ASN A 168 1.15 -18.09 16.05
C ASN A 168 0.37 -18.98 15.07
N CYS A 169 -0.74 -18.47 14.55
CA CYS A 169 -1.62 -19.18 13.61
C CYS A 169 -1.15 -19.12 12.14
N TYR A 170 -0.09 -18.37 11.85
CA TYR A 170 0.47 -18.22 10.51
C TYR A 170 1.82 -18.95 10.36
N SER A 171 2.35 -19.02 9.14
CA SER A 171 3.70 -19.51 8.89
C SER A 171 4.76 -18.68 9.63
N PRO A 172 5.93 -19.21 9.92
CA PRO A 172 7.02 -18.45 10.59
C PRO A 172 7.38 -17.16 9.87
N GLU A 173 7.35 -17.15 8.53
CA GLU A 173 7.61 -15.99 7.69
C GLU A 173 6.53 -14.90 7.88
N LEU A 174 5.25 -15.27 7.81
CA LEU A 174 4.15 -14.33 8.02
C LEU A 174 4.13 -13.79 9.46
N GLN A 175 4.51 -14.61 10.46
CA GLN A 175 4.68 -14.12 11.83
C GLN A 175 5.82 -13.08 11.93
N GLU A 176 6.89 -13.23 11.15
CA GLU A 176 7.97 -12.24 11.12
C GLU A 176 7.46 -10.90 10.57
N TYR A 177 6.69 -10.91 9.47
CA TYR A 177 6.06 -9.70 8.93
C TYR A 177 5.09 -9.04 9.92
N GLN A 178 4.32 -9.81 10.68
CA GLN A 178 3.45 -9.30 11.72
C GLN A 178 4.25 -8.54 12.81
N ARG A 179 5.38 -9.10 13.26
CA ARG A 179 6.25 -8.48 14.26
C ARG A 179 6.95 -7.23 13.73
N ILE A 180 7.34 -7.23 12.46
CA ILE A 180 7.86 -6.03 11.80
C ILE A 180 6.79 -4.92 11.79
N ALA A 181 5.55 -5.25 11.44
CA ALA A 181 4.46 -4.27 11.46
C ALA A 181 4.23 -3.69 12.87
N VAL A 182 4.36 -4.50 13.93
CA VAL A 182 4.31 -4.01 15.32
C VAL A 182 5.39 -2.98 15.59
N LEU A 183 6.67 -3.28 15.24
CA LEU A 183 7.76 -2.34 15.44
C LEU A 183 7.52 -1.02 14.69
N VAL A 184 7.14 -1.10 13.43
CA VAL A 184 6.87 0.07 12.59
C VAL A 184 5.73 0.91 13.14
N SER A 185 4.65 0.27 13.60
CA SER A 185 3.48 0.99 14.12
C SER A 185 3.76 1.65 15.48
N LEU A 186 4.53 0.98 16.37
CA LEU A 186 4.93 1.57 17.64
C LEU A 186 5.91 2.73 17.45
N ASP A 187 6.83 2.63 16.48
CA ASP A 187 7.74 3.72 16.12
C ASP A 187 6.98 4.93 15.60
N ALA A 188 6.02 4.71 14.70
CA ALA A 188 5.23 5.77 14.10
C ALA A 188 4.42 6.61 15.10
N ILE A 189 4.02 6.02 16.24
CA ILE A 189 3.33 6.76 17.32
C ILE A 189 4.29 7.19 18.45
N HIS A 190 5.60 6.95 18.30
CA HIS A 190 6.61 7.20 19.34
C HIS A 190 6.26 6.56 20.69
N SER A 191 5.82 5.29 20.65
CA SER A 191 5.36 4.57 21.83
C SER A 191 6.47 4.28 22.83
N ASP A 192 6.18 4.46 24.12
CA ASP A 192 7.06 4.07 25.23
C ASP A 192 7.26 2.54 25.31
N LEU A 193 6.43 1.75 24.65
CA LEU A 193 6.59 0.30 24.55
C LEU A 193 7.64 -0.14 23.51
N LEU A 194 8.00 0.73 22.56
CA LEU A 194 8.92 0.40 21.47
C LEU A 194 10.25 -0.23 21.95
N PRO A 195 10.96 0.30 22.96
CA PRO A 195 12.21 -0.31 23.44
C PRO A 195 12.05 -1.76 23.89
N GLN A 196 10.93 -2.09 24.54
CA GLN A 196 10.64 -3.46 24.95
C GLN A 196 10.46 -4.39 23.73
N TYR A 197 9.78 -3.94 22.69
CA TYR A 197 9.58 -4.75 21.48
C TYR A 197 10.84 -4.88 20.64
N LEU A 198 11.72 -3.87 20.62
CA LEU A 198 13.05 -3.96 20.00
C LEU A 198 13.91 -5.03 20.69
N GLU A 199 13.88 -5.10 22.02
CA GLU A 199 14.58 -6.15 22.76
C GLU A 199 13.99 -7.54 22.48
N ARG A 200 12.67 -7.67 22.40
CA ARG A 200 12.00 -8.91 21.98
C ARG A 200 12.39 -9.33 20.55
N ALA A 201 12.58 -8.37 19.64
CA ALA A 201 13.04 -8.64 18.27
C ALA A 201 14.48 -9.20 18.27
N LYS A 202 15.36 -8.71 19.13
CA LYS A 202 16.73 -9.25 19.30
C LYS A 202 16.71 -10.68 19.83
N GLN A 203 15.81 -10.98 20.76
CA GLN A 203 15.65 -12.33 21.32
C GLN A 203 15.05 -13.32 20.29
N ASP A 204 14.15 -12.86 19.42
CA ASP A 204 13.57 -13.62 18.32
C ASP A 204 14.66 -14.05 17.32
N GLY A 205 15.54 -13.16 16.95
CA GLY A 205 16.76 -13.43 16.18
C GLY A 205 16.54 -13.60 14.66
N ARG A 206 15.30 -13.50 14.12
CA ARG A 206 15.03 -13.60 12.68
C ARG A 206 15.62 -12.42 11.93
N SER A 207 16.17 -12.68 10.75
CA SER A 207 17.03 -11.72 10.04
C SER A 207 16.30 -10.44 9.62
N TYR A 208 15.11 -10.55 9.03
CA TYR A 208 14.32 -9.39 8.59
C TYR A 208 13.85 -8.54 9.75
N LEU A 209 13.36 -9.19 10.82
CA LEU A 209 12.95 -8.51 12.04
C LEU A 209 14.10 -7.74 12.67
N LEU A 210 15.30 -8.36 12.75
CA LEU A 210 16.52 -7.71 13.27
C LEU A 210 16.96 -6.53 12.41
N GLU A 211 16.83 -6.64 11.09
CA GLU A 211 17.17 -5.54 10.19
C GLU A 211 16.24 -4.34 10.42
N HIS A 212 14.94 -4.56 10.55
CA HIS A 212 13.98 -3.51 10.86
C HIS A 212 14.22 -2.90 12.25
N ALA A 213 14.48 -3.73 13.27
CA ALA A 213 14.80 -3.24 14.60
C ALA A 213 16.05 -2.33 14.60
N LYS A 214 17.12 -2.71 13.89
CA LYS A 214 18.32 -1.88 13.74
C LYS A 214 18.05 -0.56 13.02
N ARG A 215 17.19 -0.57 11.99
CA ARG A 215 16.79 0.67 11.29
C ARG A 215 16.09 1.63 12.25
N ILE A 216 15.15 1.14 13.04
CA ILE A 216 14.42 1.95 14.02
C ILE A 216 15.38 2.47 15.10
N GLU A 217 16.25 1.64 15.71
CA GLU A 217 17.25 2.06 16.70
C GLU A 217 18.23 3.09 16.15
N GLY A 218 18.58 3.00 14.87
CA GLY A 218 19.45 3.96 14.18
C GLY A 218 18.78 5.31 13.86
N GLY A 219 17.55 5.55 14.30
CA GLY A 219 16.76 6.74 13.96
C GLY A 219 16.28 6.75 12.52
N LEU A 220 16.21 5.56 11.92
CA LEU A 220 15.73 5.33 10.56
C LEU A 220 14.22 5.08 10.57
N ALA A 221 13.43 6.09 10.96
CA ALA A 221 12.00 6.02 10.72
C ALA A 221 11.75 5.69 9.24
N MET A 222 11.02 4.60 8.97
CA MET A 222 10.60 4.26 7.61
C MET A 222 9.72 5.35 6.96
N ASN A 223 9.36 6.38 7.72
CA ASN A 223 8.42 7.42 7.33
C ASN A 223 9.03 8.78 6.93
N GLU A 224 10.35 8.96 6.97
CA GLU A 224 10.93 10.07 6.22
C GLU A 224 11.00 9.72 4.73
N LYS A 225 9.84 9.55 4.13
CA LYS A 225 9.70 9.58 2.66
C LYS A 225 9.98 11.01 2.21
N LEU A 226 11.21 11.28 1.85
CA LEU A 226 11.54 12.50 1.13
C LEU A 226 10.88 12.40 -0.24
N SER A 227 9.72 13.02 -0.40
CA SER A 227 9.02 13.04 -1.67
C SER A 227 9.85 13.77 -2.74
N ARG A 228 9.66 13.43 -4.01
CA ARG A 228 10.32 14.13 -5.11
C ARG A 228 10.10 15.65 -5.08
N PRO A 229 8.88 16.18 -4.81
CA PRO A 229 8.69 17.61 -4.65
C PRO A 229 9.53 18.21 -3.53
N GLN A 230 9.62 17.58 -2.36
CA GLN A 230 10.45 18.06 -1.24
C GLN A 230 11.94 18.09 -1.62
N PHE A 231 12.45 17.00 -2.22
CA PHE A 231 13.83 16.97 -2.70
C PHE A 231 14.12 18.01 -3.76
N ASN A 232 13.20 18.25 -4.69
CA ASN A 232 13.36 19.26 -5.74
C ASN A 232 13.39 20.70 -5.18
N GLN A 233 12.68 20.96 -4.06
CA GLN A 233 12.68 22.26 -3.38
C GLN A 233 13.97 22.55 -2.59
N MET A 234 14.75 21.53 -2.23
CA MET A 234 16.04 21.69 -1.57
C MET A 234 17.04 22.41 -2.46
N ASP A 235 17.86 23.28 -1.86
CA ASP A 235 19.01 23.86 -2.54
C ASP A 235 20.14 22.82 -2.74
N THR A 236 21.20 23.21 -3.44
CA THR A 236 22.32 22.30 -3.72
C THR A 236 23.06 21.87 -2.46
N THR A 237 23.17 22.78 -1.47
CA THR A 237 23.86 22.50 -0.20
C THR A 237 23.06 21.53 0.66
N GLU A 238 21.76 21.73 0.73
CA GLU A 238 20.84 20.83 1.44
C GLU A 238 20.85 19.43 0.81
N LYS A 239 20.80 19.33 -0.53
CA LYS A 239 20.90 18.07 -1.25
C LYS A 239 22.23 17.38 -0.97
N GLN A 240 23.34 18.11 -0.99
CA GLN A 240 24.65 17.53 -0.72
C GLN A 240 24.76 17.02 0.71
N THR A 241 24.34 17.81 1.70
CA THR A 241 24.32 17.41 3.12
C THR A 241 23.49 16.14 3.34
N LEU A 242 22.33 16.05 2.69
CA LEU A 242 21.47 14.88 2.72
C LEU A 242 22.20 13.66 2.13
N MET A 243 22.82 13.80 0.96
CA MET A 243 23.54 12.69 0.31
C MET A 243 24.75 12.23 1.13
N GLU A 244 25.49 13.15 1.74
CA GLU A 244 26.60 12.81 2.64
C GLU A 244 26.11 12.07 3.88
N SER A 245 24.98 12.46 4.47
CA SER A 245 24.36 11.77 5.59
C SER A 245 23.91 10.35 5.21
N LEU A 246 23.33 10.17 4.02
CA LEU A 246 22.95 8.87 3.49
C LEU A 246 24.19 7.99 3.23
N ALA A 247 25.26 8.57 2.67
CA ALA A 247 26.52 7.86 2.44
C ALA A 247 27.09 7.29 3.74
N ALA A 248 27.20 8.13 4.77
CA ALA A 248 27.66 7.72 6.09
C ALA A 248 26.78 6.62 6.72
N ARG A 249 25.47 6.80 6.58
CA ARG A 249 24.45 5.91 7.11
C ARG A 249 24.49 4.50 6.51
N TYR A 250 24.68 4.40 5.20
CA TYR A 250 24.67 3.12 4.47
C TYR A 250 26.07 2.55 4.20
N ASP A 251 27.10 3.16 4.82
CA ASP A 251 28.50 2.78 4.60
C ASP A 251 28.82 2.78 3.09
N MET A 252 28.47 3.87 2.43
CA MET A 252 28.71 4.12 1.00
C MET A 252 29.66 5.30 0.82
N THR A 253 30.31 5.38 -0.34
CA THR A 253 31.05 6.58 -0.73
C THR A 253 30.13 7.45 -1.61
N PHE A 254 29.87 8.69 -1.18
CA PHE A 254 29.18 9.65 -2.03
C PHE A 254 30.13 10.19 -3.09
N LEU A 255 29.76 10.06 -4.37
CA LEU A 255 30.57 10.47 -5.49
C LEU A 255 30.23 11.89 -5.99
N GLY A 256 29.05 12.38 -5.69
CA GLY A 256 28.59 13.72 -6.06
C GLY A 256 27.14 13.77 -6.51
N LEU A 257 26.64 15.00 -6.69
CA LEU A 257 25.36 15.25 -7.32
C LEU A 257 25.49 15.19 -8.83
N HIS A 258 24.54 14.55 -9.49
CA HIS A 258 24.45 14.47 -10.95
C HIS A 258 23.15 15.10 -11.42
N THR A 259 23.22 16.01 -12.40
CA THR A 259 22.06 16.65 -13.01
C THR A 259 21.85 16.09 -14.41
N PHE A 260 20.62 15.72 -14.72
CA PHE A 260 20.25 15.19 -16.03
C PHE A 260 18.89 15.74 -16.47
N ASP A 261 18.66 15.80 -17.76
CA ASP A 261 17.36 16.16 -18.33
C ASP A 261 16.47 14.92 -18.42
N ARG A 262 15.24 15.04 -17.97
CA ARG A 262 14.20 14.05 -18.16
C ARG A 262 12.95 14.73 -18.68
N TRP A 263 12.66 14.53 -19.94
CA TRP A 263 11.50 15.11 -20.64
C TRP A 263 11.40 16.65 -20.52
N GLY A 264 12.54 17.34 -20.70
CA GLY A 264 12.63 18.81 -20.59
C GLY A 264 12.62 19.35 -19.16
N GLN A 265 12.78 18.49 -18.15
CA GLN A 265 12.95 18.87 -16.76
C GLN A 265 14.34 18.53 -16.24
N ASN A 266 15.05 19.52 -15.69
CA ASN A 266 16.31 19.29 -15.02
C ASN A 266 16.07 18.55 -13.69
N CYS A 267 16.54 17.31 -13.62
CA CYS A 267 16.48 16.48 -12.43
C CYS A 267 17.88 16.35 -11.82
N THR A 268 17.96 16.31 -10.50
CA THR A 268 19.20 16.09 -9.76
C THR A 268 19.11 14.83 -8.95
N THR A 269 20.20 14.06 -8.90
CA THR A 269 20.30 12.84 -8.08
C THR A 269 21.67 12.75 -7.42
N GLY A 270 21.80 11.91 -6.39
CA GLY A 270 23.10 11.56 -5.79
C GLY A 270 23.65 10.26 -6.37
N ILE A 271 24.94 10.21 -6.63
CA ILE A 271 25.65 8.99 -7.05
C ILE A 271 26.47 8.47 -5.87
N PHE A 272 26.37 7.19 -5.60
CA PHE A 272 27.09 6.51 -4.51
C PHE A 272 27.85 5.29 -5.03
N LYS A 273 28.84 4.85 -4.26
CA LYS A 273 29.61 3.65 -4.56
C LYS A 273 29.76 2.79 -3.32
N LYS A 274 29.52 1.47 -3.46
CA LYS A 274 29.79 0.46 -2.43
C LYS A 274 30.16 -0.86 -3.10
N ASP A 275 31.20 -1.51 -2.60
CA ASP A 275 31.68 -2.83 -3.08
C ASP A 275 31.87 -2.89 -4.61
N GLY A 276 32.42 -1.81 -5.19
CA GLY A 276 32.67 -1.70 -6.62
C GLY A 276 31.44 -1.42 -7.49
N ARG A 277 30.25 -1.32 -6.91
CA ARG A 277 28.99 -1.00 -7.61
C ARG A 277 28.59 0.45 -7.41
N GLU A 278 27.94 1.02 -8.41
CA GLU A 278 27.36 2.37 -8.32
C GLU A 278 25.86 2.29 -8.03
N PHE A 279 25.39 3.20 -7.19
CA PHE A 279 24.00 3.34 -6.80
C PHE A 279 23.55 4.77 -7.07
N VAL A 280 22.31 4.93 -7.47
CA VAL A 280 21.68 6.22 -7.76
C VAL A 280 20.59 6.47 -6.74
N PHE A 281 20.58 7.66 -6.11
CA PHE A 281 19.49 8.07 -5.24
C PHE A 281 18.27 8.44 -6.09
N VAL A 282 17.14 7.82 -5.78
CA VAL A 282 15.85 8.15 -6.40
C VAL A 282 14.95 8.73 -5.31
N PRO A 283 14.66 10.04 -5.36
CA PRO A 283 13.76 10.65 -4.37
C PRO A 283 12.32 10.19 -4.60
N GLY A 284 11.65 9.87 -3.51
CA GLY A 284 10.21 9.66 -3.42
C GLY A 284 9.68 8.45 -4.16
N ASP A 285 8.51 8.04 -3.90
CA ASP A 285 7.71 6.91 -4.34
C ASP A 285 8.29 5.52 -4.11
N THR A 286 7.43 4.62 -3.72
CA THR A 286 7.79 3.21 -3.51
C THR A 286 8.22 2.63 -4.86
N VAL A 287 9.49 2.37 -5.03
CA VAL A 287 9.99 1.62 -6.19
C VAL A 287 9.85 0.15 -5.83
N THR A 288 8.91 -0.53 -6.42
CA THR A 288 8.88 -1.99 -6.43
C THR A 288 9.97 -2.44 -7.39
N LEU A 289 11.07 -2.95 -6.86
CA LEU A 289 12.09 -3.60 -7.68
C LEU A 289 11.54 -4.98 -8.06
N GLY A 290 11.11 -5.12 -9.31
CA GLY A 290 10.84 -6.42 -9.90
C GLY A 290 12.15 -7.22 -9.96
N TRP A 291 12.13 -8.45 -9.49
CA TRP A 291 13.17 -9.42 -9.74
C TRP A 291 12.81 -10.14 -11.05
N GLU A 292 13.69 -10.09 -12.06
CA GLU A 292 13.71 -11.06 -13.13
C GLU A 292 14.25 -12.41 -12.65
#